data_cae1bb8da9798f5ecfef46b85e8a6b36
#
_entry.id   cae1bb8da9798f5ecfef46b85e8a6b36
#
_cell.length_a   1.000
_cell.length_b   1.000
_cell.length_c   1.000
_cell.angle_alpha   90.00
_cell.angle_beta   90.00
_cell.angle_gamma   90.00
#
_symmetry.space_group_name_H-M   'P 1'
#
loop_
_entity.id
_entity.type
_entity.pdbx_description
1 polymer ?
#
loop_
_entity_poly.entity_id
_entity_poly.type
_entity_poly.pdbx_seq_one_letter_code
_entity_poly.pdbx_strand_id
1 'polypeptide(L)'
;MQTINHSHNAPRRMLLYGLASLWLLDGLLQLQPGMFTMDMVSTIMQPAATGEPHWLNALIQWSIHLTTPHIVLFNWFVVVVQLAIGVLLLMPRRRFVVAGLWLSIAWGMIVWLFGEGLGQLFTGAATFLTGAPGSVLLYVAASVLLLQEERSSWWQGRRVDGATWVVALTLLLGGLLQFAPVYWTGLGLAAPFGSGAMMPQPLFIRNTLGFAATLVGNSPIVANAVIIGVTMLLGAALIFYPRSRTVFWLTIIWLAATWWFGQDLGMLFGGMATDPNTAPVLALLLWAGWRSRFPSGWRASNAR
;
A
#
# COMPACT_ATOMS: atom_id res chain seq x y z
N MET A 1 -27.19 14.65 -28.89
CA MET A 1 -26.90 13.42 -28.15
C MET A 1 -25.42 13.20 -28.26
N GLN A 2 -24.60 13.74 -27.32
CA GLN A 2 -23.12 13.55 -27.36
C GLN A 2 -22.83 12.14 -26.90
N THR A 3 -22.32 11.31 -27.77
CA THR A 3 -21.75 10.01 -27.44
C THR A 3 -20.59 10.23 -26.46
N ILE A 4 -20.83 9.88 -25.20
CA ILE A 4 -19.80 9.89 -24.14
C ILE A 4 -18.70 8.93 -24.60
N ASN A 5 -17.52 9.49 -24.88
CA ASN A 5 -16.38 8.73 -25.34
C ASN A 5 -15.89 7.82 -24.22
N HIS A 6 -16.37 6.59 -24.17
CA HIS A 6 -16.17 5.61 -23.10
C HIS A 6 -14.70 5.19 -22.86
N SER A 7 -13.80 5.51 -23.80
CA SER A 7 -12.41 5.08 -23.76
C SER A 7 -11.53 5.89 -22.77
N HIS A 8 -11.86 7.16 -22.51
CA HIS A 8 -11.06 8.03 -21.64
C HIS A 8 -11.28 7.77 -20.14
N ASN A 9 -12.35 7.06 -19.75
CA ASN A 9 -12.69 6.80 -18.36
C ASN A 9 -12.17 5.45 -17.82
N ALA A 10 -11.58 4.60 -18.66
CA ALA A 10 -11.14 3.26 -18.26
C ALA A 10 -10.09 3.24 -17.13
N PRO A 11 -9.01 4.07 -17.16
CA PRO A 11 -8.00 4.08 -16.09
C PRO A 11 -8.60 4.51 -14.74
N ARG A 12 -9.44 5.55 -14.75
CA ARG A 12 -10.10 6.07 -13.56
C ARG A 12 -11.07 5.05 -12.97
N ARG A 13 -11.87 4.37 -13.82
CA ARG A 13 -12.75 3.28 -13.37
C ARG A 13 -11.97 2.12 -12.77
N MET A 14 -10.85 1.76 -13.38
CA MET A 14 -9.99 0.69 -12.86
C MET A 14 -9.44 1.05 -11.47
N LEU A 15 -8.96 2.28 -11.28
CA LEU A 15 -8.50 2.75 -9.97
C LEU A 15 -9.65 2.79 -8.96
N LEU A 16 -10.83 3.25 -9.36
CA LEU A 16 -12.02 3.31 -8.50
C LEU A 16 -12.46 1.92 -8.05
N TYR A 17 -12.57 0.98 -8.99
CA TYR A 17 -12.98 -0.40 -8.65
C TYR A 17 -11.90 -1.13 -7.88
N GLY A 18 -10.62 -0.88 -8.21
CA GLY A 18 -9.50 -1.42 -7.44
C GLY A 18 -9.51 -0.94 -5.99
N LEU A 19 -9.68 0.37 -5.77
CA LEU A 19 -9.79 0.95 -4.42
C LEU A 19 -11.02 0.42 -3.67
N ALA A 20 -12.16 0.28 -4.35
CA ALA A 20 -13.35 -0.31 -3.76
C ALA A 20 -13.12 -1.76 -3.33
N SER A 21 -12.46 -2.56 -4.19
CA SER A 21 -12.12 -3.95 -3.89
C SER A 21 -11.15 -4.07 -2.71
N LEU A 22 -10.20 -3.15 -2.59
CA LEU A 22 -9.27 -3.10 -1.46
C LEU A 22 -10.03 -2.83 -0.16
N TRP A 23 -10.87 -1.79 -0.09
CA TRP A 23 -11.68 -1.52 1.11
C TRP A 23 -12.65 -2.65 1.47
N LEU A 24 -13.23 -3.34 0.47
CA LEU A 24 -14.06 -4.52 0.74
C LEU A 24 -13.22 -5.68 1.28
N LEU A 25 -12.03 -5.90 0.72
CA LEU A 25 -11.11 -6.92 1.22
C LEU A 25 -10.70 -6.63 2.66
N ASP A 26 -10.30 -5.38 2.97
CA ASP A 26 -9.90 -4.97 4.30
C ASP A 26 -11.04 -5.19 5.32
N GLY A 27 -12.27 -4.79 4.96
CA GLY A 27 -13.46 -5.04 5.79
C GLY A 27 -13.74 -6.52 6.01
N LEU A 28 -13.48 -7.38 5.02
CA LEU A 28 -13.61 -8.84 5.15
C LEU A 28 -12.48 -9.42 6.02
N LEU A 29 -11.27 -8.91 5.89
CA LEU A 29 -10.14 -9.33 6.72
C LEU A 29 -10.35 -8.97 8.20
N GLN A 30 -11.05 -7.88 8.50
CA GLN A 30 -11.43 -7.56 9.88
C GLN A 30 -12.42 -8.56 10.51
N LEU A 31 -13.06 -9.44 9.72
CA LEU A 31 -13.92 -10.50 10.24
C LEU A 31 -13.16 -11.71 10.76
N GLN A 32 -11.83 -11.75 10.66
CA GLN A 32 -11.01 -12.84 11.21
C GLN A 32 -11.20 -12.93 12.73
N PRO A 33 -11.29 -14.15 13.31
CA PRO A 33 -11.59 -14.31 14.75
C PRO A 33 -10.63 -13.55 15.68
N GLY A 34 -9.34 -13.51 15.37
CA GLY A 34 -8.33 -12.80 16.15
C GLY A 34 -8.57 -11.30 16.26
N MET A 35 -9.23 -10.68 15.27
CA MET A 35 -9.56 -9.26 15.26
C MET A 35 -10.60 -8.87 16.33
N PHE A 36 -11.32 -9.85 16.88
CA PHE A 36 -12.30 -9.66 17.96
C PHE A 36 -11.74 -9.96 19.35
N THR A 37 -10.43 -10.20 19.44
CA THR A 37 -9.74 -10.55 20.69
C THR A 37 -8.63 -9.54 21.01
N MET A 38 -7.96 -9.76 22.14
CA MET A 38 -6.77 -8.99 22.50
C MET A 38 -5.61 -9.15 21.50
N ASP A 39 -5.68 -10.13 20.61
CA ASP A 39 -4.66 -10.30 19.56
C ASP A 39 -4.64 -9.11 18.60
N MET A 40 -5.77 -8.45 18.34
CA MET A 40 -5.81 -7.21 17.59
C MET A 40 -4.96 -6.11 18.24
N VAL A 41 -5.03 -6.00 19.58
CA VAL A 41 -4.22 -5.03 20.32
C VAL A 41 -2.75 -5.41 20.28
N SER A 42 -2.42 -6.66 20.63
CA SER A 42 -1.03 -7.11 20.78
C SER A 42 -0.28 -7.25 19.45
N THR A 43 -0.99 -7.60 18.35
CA THR A 43 -0.37 -7.90 17.05
C THR A 43 -0.42 -6.71 16.08
N ILE A 44 -1.42 -5.83 16.21
CA ILE A 44 -1.63 -4.71 15.27
C ILE A 44 -1.40 -3.36 15.94
N MET A 45 -2.18 -3.04 16.99
CA MET A 45 -2.16 -1.69 17.55
C MET A 45 -0.89 -1.39 18.36
N GLN A 46 -0.43 -2.32 19.17
CA GLN A 46 0.76 -2.14 20.02
C GLN A 46 2.06 -2.02 19.17
N PRO A 47 2.28 -2.83 18.13
CA PRO A 47 3.41 -2.64 17.21
C PRO A 47 3.41 -1.27 16.53
N ALA A 48 2.24 -0.71 16.17
CA ALA A 48 2.15 0.63 15.58
C ALA A 48 2.66 1.75 16.51
N ALA A 49 2.63 1.54 17.83
CA ALA A 49 3.16 2.49 18.82
C ALA A 49 4.66 2.27 19.10
N THR A 50 5.21 1.10 18.75
CA THR A 50 6.56 0.70 19.16
C THR A 50 7.63 1.49 18.41
N GLY A 51 8.56 2.10 19.15
CA GLY A 51 9.66 2.88 18.58
C GLY A 51 9.27 4.29 18.14
N GLU A 52 8.00 4.66 18.22
CA GLU A 52 7.53 5.98 17.85
C GLU A 52 7.96 7.07 18.87
N PRO A 53 8.11 8.33 18.46
CA PRO A 53 8.35 9.46 19.34
C PRO A 53 7.28 9.54 20.43
N HIS A 54 7.66 10.06 21.61
CA HIS A 54 6.79 10.09 22.79
C HIS A 54 5.36 10.64 22.53
N TRP A 55 5.25 11.72 21.75
CA TRP A 55 3.96 12.32 21.43
C TRP A 55 3.04 11.39 20.61
N LEU A 56 3.60 10.68 19.62
CA LEU A 56 2.85 9.77 18.77
C LEU A 56 2.52 8.47 19.51
N ASN A 57 3.51 7.92 20.22
CA ASN A 57 3.29 6.78 21.11
C ASN A 57 2.17 7.05 22.11
N ALA A 58 2.19 8.20 22.82
CA ALA A 58 1.15 8.57 23.77
C ALA A 58 -0.24 8.64 23.13
N LEU A 59 -0.33 9.17 21.91
CA LEU A 59 -1.59 9.28 21.16
C LEU A 59 -2.13 7.89 20.77
N ILE A 60 -1.26 7.00 20.28
CA ILE A 60 -1.65 5.63 19.92
C ILE A 60 -2.02 4.84 21.19
N GLN A 61 -1.24 4.94 22.27
CA GLN A 61 -1.58 4.30 23.56
C GLN A 61 -2.93 4.78 24.10
N TRP A 62 -3.23 6.07 23.98
CA TRP A 62 -4.54 6.59 24.33
C TRP A 62 -5.66 5.90 23.53
N SER A 63 -5.48 5.73 22.22
CA SER A 63 -6.46 5.01 21.38
C SER A 63 -6.61 3.54 21.79
N ILE A 64 -5.51 2.87 22.14
CA ILE A 64 -5.52 1.48 22.65
C ILE A 64 -6.32 1.40 23.95
N HIS A 65 -6.07 2.30 24.90
CA HIS A 65 -6.82 2.34 26.16
C HIS A 65 -8.32 2.57 25.96
N LEU A 66 -8.68 3.40 24.99
CA LEU A 66 -10.08 3.68 24.66
C LEU A 66 -10.78 2.48 24.00
N THR A 67 -10.08 1.75 23.14
CA THR A 67 -10.67 0.66 22.35
C THR A 67 -10.65 -0.69 23.03
N THR A 68 -9.63 -0.97 23.84
CA THR A 68 -9.43 -2.28 24.49
C THR A 68 -10.65 -2.78 25.29
N PRO A 69 -11.33 -1.96 26.14
CA PRO A 69 -12.49 -2.44 26.89
C PRO A 69 -13.68 -2.83 26.00
N HIS A 70 -13.70 -2.38 24.75
CA HIS A 70 -14.80 -2.55 23.82
C HIS A 70 -14.33 -3.13 22.49
N ILE A 71 -13.31 -3.98 22.49
CA ILE A 71 -12.62 -4.46 21.27
C ILE A 71 -13.57 -5.07 20.24
N VAL A 72 -14.56 -5.84 20.69
CA VAL A 72 -15.55 -6.47 19.80
C VAL A 72 -16.41 -5.41 19.10
N LEU A 73 -16.93 -4.43 19.86
CA LEU A 73 -17.73 -3.35 19.31
C LEU A 73 -16.90 -2.45 18.39
N PHE A 74 -15.67 -2.14 18.80
CA PHE A 74 -14.73 -1.36 18.02
C PHE A 74 -14.43 -2.04 16.69
N ASN A 75 -14.12 -3.35 16.69
CA ASN A 75 -13.83 -4.07 15.46
C ASN A 75 -15.05 -4.16 14.53
N TRP A 76 -16.26 -4.37 15.06
CA TRP A 76 -17.48 -4.28 14.25
C TRP A 76 -17.65 -2.90 13.60
N PHE A 77 -17.34 -1.84 14.33
CA PHE A 77 -17.35 -0.48 13.76
C PHE A 77 -16.35 -0.36 12.61
N VAL A 78 -15.13 -0.88 12.75
CA VAL A 78 -14.12 -0.91 11.67
C VAL A 78 -14.63 -1.67 10.46
N VAL A 79 -15.17 -2.88 10.64
CA VAL A 79 -15.78 -3.70 9.57
C VAL A 79 -16.83 -2.90 8.80
N VAL A 80 -17.78 -2.30 9.53
CA VAL A 80 -18.89 -1.56 8.91
C VAL A 80 -18.37 -0.37 8.11
N VAL A 81 -17.43 0.40 8.65
CA VAL A 81 -16.87 1.58 7.96
C VAL A 81 -16.15 1.16 6.68
N GLN A 82 -15.27 0.16 6.73
CA GLN A 82 -14.51 -0.29 5.56
C GLN A 82 -15.40 -0.88 4.48
N LEU A 83 -16.36 -1.73 4.84
CA LEU A 83 -17.33 -2.27 3.89
C LEU A 83 -18.22 -1.16 3.30
N ALA A 84 -18.65 -0.19 4.13
CA ALA A 84 -19.44 0.94 3.66
C ALA A 84 -18.66 1.78 2.64
N ILE A 85 -17.38 2.06 2.86
CA ILE A 85 -16.54 2.75 1.87
C ILE A 85 -16.53 1.97 0.56
N GLY A 86 -16.20 0.69 0.60
CA GLY A 86 -16.15 -0.15 -0.60
C GLY A 86 -17.46 -0.17 -1.37
N VAL A 87 -18.61 -0.33 -0.67
CA VAL A 87 -19.94 -0.32 -1.26
C VAL A 87 -20.26 1.05 -1.87
N LEU A 88 -20.00 2.15 -1.17
CA LEU A 88 -20.24 3.51 -1.67
C LEU A 88 -19.47 3.79 -2.97
N LEU A 89 -18.22 3.32 -3.07
CA LEU A 89 -17.38 3.49 -4.26
C LEU A 89 -17.92 2.70 -5.48
N LEU A 90 -18.67 1.62 -5.26
CA LEU A 90 -19.31 0.83 -6.32
C LEU A 90 -20.70 1.35 -6.74
N MET A 91 -21.27 2.30 -6.01
CA MET A 91 -22.60 2.82 -6.31
C MET A 91 -22.64 3.55 -7.67
N PRO A 92 -23.75 3.42 -8.45
CA PRO A 92 -23.84 4.03 -9.77
C PRO A 92 -23.98 5.55 -9.73
N ARG A 93 -24.45 6.12 -8.61
CA ARG A 93 -24.69 7.56 -8.47
C ARG A 93 -23.44 8.29 -7.97
N ARG A 94 -22.97 9.29 -8.71
CA ARG A 94 -21.78 10.09 -8.40
C ARG A 94 -21.71 10.59 -6.96
N ARG A 95 -22.85 11.01 -6.38
CA ARG A 95 -22.92 11.51 -4.99
C ARG A 95 -22.43 10.48 -3.96
N PHE A 96 -22.76 9.21 -4.15
CA PHE A 96 -22.33 8.15 -3.25
C PHE A 96 -20.84 7.84 -3.43
N VAL A 97 -20.35 7.82 -4.67
CA VAL A 97 -18.91 7.66 -4.95
C VAL A 97 -18.10 8.79 -4.29
N VAL A 98 -18.55 10.05 -4.44
CA VAL A 98 -17.89 11.20 -3.80
C VAL A 98 -17.91 11.09 -2.27
N ALA A 99 -19.05 10.70 -1.70
CA ALA A 99 -19.14 10.45 -0.25
C ALA A 99 -18.19 9.32 0.19
N GLY A 100 -18.12 8.21 -0.56
CA GLY A 100 -17.19 7.11 -0.32
C GLY A 100 -15.71 7.55 -0.39
N LEU A 101 -15.34 8.41 -1.35
CA LEU A 101 -13.98 8.94 -1.46
C LEU A 101 -13.61 9.84 -0.27
N TRP A 102 -14.52 10.71 0.17
CA TRP A 102 -14.27 11.53 1.36
C TRP A 102 -14.20 10.68 2.63
N LEU A 103 -15.06 9.67 2.76
CA LEU A 103 -15.00 8.73 3.89
C LEU A 103 -13.70 7.91 3.84
N SER A 104 -13.25 7.48 2.66
CA SER A 104 -11.96 6.81 2.45
C SER A 104 -10.79 7.68 2.89
N ILE A 105 -10.80 8.99 2.58
CA ILE A 105 -9.76 9.93 3.04
C ILE A 105 -9.81 10.07 4.55
N ALA A 106 -10.97 10.37 5.13
CA ALA A 106 -11.10 10.60 6.56
C ALA A 106 -10.73 9.35 7.38
N TRP A 107 -11.29 8.20 7.02
CA TRP A 107 -11.00 6.93 7.68
C TRP A 107 -9.55 6.49 7.46
N GLY A 108 -9.06 6.63 6.23
CA GLY A 108 -7.67 6.32 5.90
C GLY A 108 -6.67 7.12 6.74
N MET A 109 -6.91 8.40 6.96
CA MET A 109 -6.05 9.22 7.83
C MET A 109 -6.09 8.76 9.30
N ILE A 110 -7.26 8.32 9.78
CA ILE A 110 -7.41 7.76 11.14
C ILE A 110 -6.61 6.45 11.25
N VAL A 111 -6.77 5.53 10.29
CA VAL A 111 -6.06 4.26 10.30
C VAL A 111 -4.55 4.47 10.13
N TRP A 112 -4.13 5.39 9.26
CA TRP A 112 -2.72 5.71 9.08
C TRP A 112 -2.06 6.22 10.36
N LEU A 113 -2.79 7.06 11.13
CA LEU A 113 -2.29 7.60 12.40
C LEU A 113 -2.27 6.54 13.51
N PHE A 114 -3.39 5.85 13.73
CA PHE A 114 -3.58 5.00 14.89
C PHE A 114 -3.28 3.52 14.65
N GLY A 115 -3.49 3.03 13.43
CA GLY A 115 -3.27 1.63 13.06
C GLY A 115 -1.90 1.36 12.46
N GLU A 116 -1.36 2.33 11.67
CA GLU A 116 -0.07 2.18 10.99
C GLU A 116 1.05 3.03 11.62
N GLY A 117 0.77 3.82 12.70
CA GLY A 117 1.77 4.69 13.33
C GLY A 117 2.44 5.63 12.34
N LEU A 118 1.63 6.30 11.49
CA LEU A 118 2.13 7.13 10.37
C LEU A 118 3.10 6.38 9.45
N GLY A 119 2.89 5.07 9.25
CA GLY A 119 3.77 4.20 8.44
C GLY A 119 5.14 3.99 9.07
N GLN A 120 5.25 4.14 10.38
CA GLN A 120 6.49 3.99 11.19
C GLN A 120 7.62 4.97 10.80
N LEU A 121 7.29 6.07 10.10
CA LEU A 121 8.27 6.99 9.52
C LEU A 121 9.18 7.66 10.55
N PHE A 122 8.75 7.74 11.81
CA PHE A 122 9.50 8.41 12.89
C PHE A 122 10.30 7.45 13.78
N THR A 123 10.21 6.14 13.57
CA THR A 123 10.91 5.12 14.37
C THR A 123 12.41 5.05 14.08
N GLY A 124 12.87 5.58 12.94
CA GLY A 124 14.23 5.36 12.44
C GLY A 124 14.46 3.95 11.85
N ALA A 125 13.42 3.12 11.82
CA ALA A 125 13.43 1.77 11.25
C ALA A 125 12.30 1.55 10.23
N ALA A 126 11.73 2.62 9.69
CA ALA A 126 10.78 2.52 8.59
C ALA A 126 11.47 1.98 7.33
N THR A 127 10.80 1.09 6.62
CA THR A 127 11.30 0.56 5.35
C THR A 127 10.16 0.28 4.38
N PHE A 128 10.43 0.49 3.11
CA PHE A 128 9.54 0.07 2.03
C PHE A 128 9.32 -1.45 2.02
N LEU A 129 10.31 -2.21 2.50
CA LEU A 129 10.20 -3.67 2.58
C LEU A 129 9.06 -4.13 3.48
N THR A 130 8.71 -3.40 4.54
CA THR A 130 7.58 -3.73 5.41
C THR A 130 6.30 -2.96 5.07
N GLY A 131 6.36 -2.03 4.13
CA GLY A 131 5.20 -1.30 3.64
C GLY A 131 5.16 0.20 3.95
N ALA A 132 6.27 0.80 4.47
CA ALA A 132 6.30 2.26 4.59
C ALA A 132 6.10 2.94 3.21
N PRO A 133 5.36 4.04 3.15
CA PRO A 133 4.81 4.88 4.21
C PRO A 133 3.43 4.44 4.73
N GLY A 134 2.96 3.26 4.43
CA GLY A 134 1.66 2.72 4.83
C GLY A 134 0.70 2.56 3.65
N SER A 135 -0.01 1.42 3.62
CA SER A 135 -0.95 1.07 2.55
C SER A 135 -2.13 2.03 2.49
N VAL A 136 -2.65 2.42 3.65
CA VAL A 136 -3.83 3.27 3.76
C VAL A 136 -3.55 4.71 3.35
N LEU A 137 -2.32 5.22 3.52
CA LEU A 137 -1.91 6.51 2.95
C LEU A 137 -2.02 6.51 1.42
N LEU A 138 -1.72 5.39 0.77
CA LEU A 138 -1.89 5.25 -0.68
C LEU A 138 -3.36 5.17 -1.09
N TYR A 139 -4.25 4.63 -0.24
CA TYR A 139 -5.70 4.71 -0.46
C TYR A 139 -6.19 6.17 -0.41
N VAL A 140 -5.67 6.95 0.54
CA VAL A 140 -5.93 8.40 0.60
C VAL A 140 -5.47 9.07 -0.69
N ALA A 141 -4.23 8.80 -1.14
CA ALA A 141 -3.71 9.35 -2.39
C ALA A 141 -4.57 8.95 -3.60
N ALA A 142 -4.98 7.69 -3.70
CA ALA A 142 -5.88 7.20 -4.75
C ALA A 142 -7.24 7.92 -4.70
N SER A 143 -7.80 8.13 -3.51
CA SER A 143 -9.06 8.85 -3.31
C SER A 143 -8.96 10.31 -3.74
N VAL A 144 -7.87 11.00 -3.38
CA VAL A 144 -7.59 12.38 -3.82
C VAL A 144 -7.48 12.46 -5.34
N LEU A 145 -6.77 11.52 -5.98
CA LEU A 145 -6.69 11.45 -7.44
C LEU A 145 -8.06 11.23 -8.09
N LEU A 146 -8.91 10.40 -7.49
CA LEU A 146 -10.26 10.12 -7.99
C LEU A 146 -11.25 11.28 -7.78
N LEU A 147 -11.02 12.15 -6.80
CA LEU A 147 -11.80 13.39 -6.61
C LEU A 147 -11.49 14.45 -7.68
N GLN A 148 -10.31 14.39 -8.31
CA GLN A 148 -9.98 15.32 -9.39
C GLN A 148 -10.92 15.12 -10.58
N GLU A 149 -11.24 16.21 -11.29
CA GLU A 149 -12.06 16.12 -12.49
C GLU A 149 -11.38 15.31 -13.59
N GLU A 150 -12.17 14.62 -14.40
CA GLU A 150 -11.67 13.75 -15.49
C GLU A 150 -10.78 14.49 -16.50
N ARG A 151 -10.98 15.80 -16.64
CA ARG A 151 -10.18 16.69 -17.50
C ARG A 151 -9.01 17.34 -16.78
N SER A 152 -8.79 17.02 -15.51
CA SER A 152 -7.67 17.59 -14.79
C SER A 152 -6.34 17.16 -15.39
N SER A 153 -5.35 18.04 -15.29
CA SER A 153 -3.98 17.75 -15.77
C SER A 153 -3.33 16.54 -15.08
N TRP A 154 -3.91 16.05 -13.96
CA TRP A 154 -3.44 14.84 -13.27
C TRP A 154 -3.68 13.55 -14.06
N TRP A 155 -4.69 13.53 -14.94
CA TRP A 155 -5.04 12.38 -15.77
C TRP A 155 -4.70 12.57 -17.25
N GLN A 156 -4.56 13.82 -17.71
CA GLN A 156 -4.38 14.13 -19.12
C GLN A 156 -3.30 15.19 -19.33
N GLY A 157 -2.53 15.07 -20.40
CA GLY A 157 -1.68 16.13 -20.91
C GLY A 157 -0.33 16.33 -20.23
N ARG A 158 -0.06 15.69 -19.09
CA ARG A 158 1.26 15.74 -18.46
C ARG A 158 2.17 14.62 -18.96
N ARG A 159 3.48 14.89 -18.93
CA ARG A 159 4.50 13.87 -19.21
C ARG A 159 4.37 12.68 -18.25
N VAL A 160 4.11 12.95 -16.97
CA VAL A 160 3.87 11.95 -15.91
C VAL A 160 2.51 12.26 -15.27
N ASP A 161 1.64 11.28 -15.17
CA ASP A 161 0.34 11.40 -14.49
C ASP A 161 0.46 11.29 -12.97
N GLY A 162 -0.58 11.71 -12.26
CA GLY A 162 -0.59 11.75 -10.79
C GLY A 162 -0.39 10.39 -10.13
N ALA A 163 -0.98 9.33 -10.69
CA ALA A 163 -0.84 7.99 -10.14
C ALA A 163 0.61 7.49 -10.24
N THR A 164 1.27 7.72 -11.38
CA THR A 164 2.70 7.41 -11.54
C THR A 164 3.59 8.26 -10.63
N TRP A 165 3.23 9.54 -10.40
CA TRP A 165 3.94 10.36 -9.43
C TRP A 165 3.87 9.78 -8.02
N VAL A 166 2.70 9.33 -7.57
CA VAL A 166 2.56 8.67 -6.26
C VAL A 166 3.48 7.47 -6.16
N VAL A 167 3.48 6.58 -7.17
CA VAL A 167 4.37 5.40 -7.18
C VAL A 167 5.84 5.80 -7.16
N ALA A 168 6.25 6.73 -8.03
CA ALA A 168 7.64 7.18 -8.12
C ALA A 168 8.14 7.79 -6.81
N LEU A 169 7.35 8.67 -6.20
CA LEU A 169 7.71 9.31 -4.93
C LEU A 169 7.75 8.31 -3.78
N THR A 170 6.84 7.33 -3.74
CA THR A 170 6.87 6.26 -2.73
C THR A 170 8.12 5.41 -2.87
N LEU A 171 8.52 5.03 -4.08
CA LEU A 171 9.76 4.29 -4.31
C LEU A 171 11.00 5.13 -3.93
N LEU A 172 11.05 6.41 -4.28
CA LEU A 172 12.17 7.27 -3.89
C LEU A 172 12.24 7.43 -2.36
N LEU A 173 11.10 7.66 -1.71
CA LEU A 173 11.03 7.68 -0.24
C LEU A 173 11.49 6.34 0.35
N GLY A 174 11.01 5.23 -0.19
CA GLY A 174 11.39 3.89 0.25
C GLY A 174 12.89 3.64 0.15
N GLY A 175 13.52 4.07 -0.95
CA GLY A 175 14.96 4.00 -1.10
C GLY A 175 15.70 4.89 -0.09
N LEU A 176 15.18 6.09 0.22
CA LEU A 176 15.75 6.98 1.24
C LEU A 176 15.64 6.38 2.65
N LEU A 177 14.51 5.82 3.02
CA LEU A 177 14.31 5.15 4.31
C LEU A 177 15.27 3.99 4.53
N GLN A 178 15.65 3.31 3.45
CA GLN A 178 16.55 2.16 3.51
C GLN A 178 18.01 2.54 3.85
N PHE A 179 18.36 3.84 3.87
CA PHE A 179 19.66 4.31 4.38
C PHE A 179 19.76 4.27 5.91
N ALA A 180 18.67 3.98 6.64
CA ALA A 180 18.70 3.89 8.10
C ALA A 180 19.80 2.93 8.56
N PRO A 181 20.59 3.27 9.60
CA PRO A 181 21.75 2.49 10.03
C PRO A 181 21.45 1.03 10.35
N VAL A 182 20.25 0.73 10.82
CA VAL A 182 19.81 -0.62 11.18
C VAL A 182 19.87 -1.58 9.97
N TYR A 183 19.60 -1.11 8.75
CA TYR A 183 19.56 -1.96 7.54
C TYR A 183 20.94 -2.28 6.96
N TRP A 184 22.01 -1.73 7.53
CA TRP A 184 23.39 -2.09 7.17
C TRP A 184 23.94 -3.21 8.04
N THR A 185 23.13 -3.79 8.93
CA THR A 185 23.45 -4.93 9.80
C THR A 185 22.69 -6.18 9.35
N GLY A 186 23.29 -7.36 9.59
CA GLY A 186 22.69 -8.64 9.20
C GLY A 186 21.32 -8.87 9.85
N LEU A 187 21.21 -8.60 11.16
CA LEU A 187 19.94 -8.76 11.89
C LEU A 187 18.89 -7.74 11.45
N GLY A 188 19.28 -6.47 11.30
CA GLY A 188 18.33 -5.42 10.92
C GLY A 188 17.77 -5.60 9.51
N LEU A 189 18.61 -5.98 8.54
CA LEU A 189 18.14 -6.22 7.18
C LEU A 189 17.36 -7.54 7.04
N ALA A 190 17.73 -8.58 7.82
CA ALA A 190 17.00 -9.85 7.80
C ALA A 190 15.63 -9.78 8.50
N ALA A 191 15.42 -8.85 9.43
CA ALA A 191 14.20 -8.78 10.25
C ALA A 191 12.91 -8.66 9.43
N PRO A 192 12.78 -7.81 8.40
CA PRO A 192 11.59 -7.73 7.56
C PRO A 192 11.19 -9.07 6.91
N PHE A 193 12.19 -9.85 6.49
CA PHE A 193 11.98 -11.15 5.86
C PHE A 193 11.72 -12.26 6.90
N GLY A 194 12.45 -12.22 8.01
CA GLY A 194 12.39 -13.24 9.05
C GLY A 194 11.12 -13.20 9.89
N SER A 195 10.53 -12.03 10.10
CA SER A 195 9.30 -11.89 10.88
C SER A 195 8.16 -12.69 10.26
N GLY A 196 7.96 -12.62 8.95
CA GLY A 196 6.96 -13.41 8.25
C GLY A 196 7.23 -14.91 8.31
N ALA A 197 8.50 -15.35 8.30
CA ALA A 197 8.85 -16.76 8.43
C ALA A 197 8.43 -17.38 9.79
N MET A 198 8.23 -16.56 10.81
CA MET A 198 7.80 -17.00 12.16
C MET A 198 6.28 -17.04 12.30
N MET A 199 5.52 -16.43 11.38
CA MET A 199 4.06 -16.39 11.44
C MET A 199 3.43 -17.75 11.09
N PRO A 200 2.22 -18.06 11.64
CA PRO A 200 1.46 -19.25 11.29
C PRO A 200 0.89 -19.13 9.87
N GLN A 201 1.65 -19.62 8.88
CA GLN A 201 1.28 -19.56 7.47
C GLN A 201 1.82 -20.78 6.69
N PRO A 202 1.44 -21.01 5.43
CA PRO A 202 1.88 -22.15 4.63
C PRO A 202 3.40 -22.34 4.61
N LEU A 203 3.87 -23.56 4.75
CA LEU A 203 5.29 -23.88 4.90
C LEU A 203 6.16 -23.35 3.75
N PHE A 204 5.63 -23.37 2.51
CA PHE A 204 6.37 -22.89 1.34
C PHE A 204 6.63 -21.37 1.43
N ILE A 205 5.70 -20.57 1.98
CA ILE A 205 5.89 -19.14 2.22
C ILE A 205 6.97 -18.95 3.29
N ARG A 206 6.82 -19.60 4.45
CA ARG A 206 7.79 -19.53 5.55
C ARG A 206 9.21 -19.87 5.10
N ASN A 207 9.35 -20.94 4.31
CA ASN A 207 10.66 -21.39 3.83
C ASN A 207 11.30 -20.37 2.87
N THR A 208 10.51 -19.77 1.96
CA THR A 208 11.04 -18.75 1.04
C THR A 208 11.43 -17.46 1.76
N LEU A 209 10.68 -17.05 2.78
CA LEU A 209 11.00 -15.89 3.62
C LEU A 209 12.24 -16.16 4.49
N GLY A 210 12.34 -17.32 5.12
CA GLY A 210 13.53 -17.73 5.90
C GLY A 210 14.79 -17.82 5.05
N PHE A 211 14.68 -18.34 3.82
CA PHE A 211 15.78 -18.33 2.86
C PHE A 211 16.21 -16.90 2.49
N ALA A 212 15.24 -16.02 2.18
CA ALA A 212 15.55 -14.62 1.89
C ALA A 212 16.22 -13.90 3.08
N ALA A 213 15.70 -14.10 4.31
CA ALA A 213 16.29 -13.55 5.53
C ALA A 213 17.75 -13.98 5.69
N THR A 214 18.05 -15.27 5.48
CA THR A 214 19.41 -15.80 5.55
C THR A 214 20.31 -15.19 4.47
N LEU A 215 19.82 -15.10 3.24
CA LEU A 215 20.57 -14.55 2.11
C LEU A 215 20.96 -13.09 2.35
N VAL A 216 20.00 -12.24 2.73
CA VAL A 216 20.26 -10.81 2.95
C VAL A 216 21.06 -10.57 4.23
N GLY A 217 20.83 -11.38 5.28
CA GLY A 217 21.53 -11.29 6.56
C GLY A 217 23.01 -11.65 6.47
N ASN A 218 23.38 -12.56 5.56
CA ASN A 218 24.78 -12.96 5.35
C ASN A 218 25.62 -11.90 4.59
N SER A 219 24.96 -11.02 3.83
CA SER A 219 25.64 -9.99 3.03
C SER A 219 24.86 -8.65 3.08
N PRO A 220 24.65 -8.09 4.29
CA PRO A 220 23.69 -6.98 4.47
C PRO A 220 24.09 -5.72 3.69
N ILE A 221 25.39 -5.41 3.62
CA ILE A 221 25.88 -4.22 2.92
C ILE A 221 25.54 -4.30 1.43
N VAL A 222 25.85 -5.41 0.79
CA VAL A 222 25.59 -5.61 -0.66
C VAL A 222 24.08 -5.69 -0.91
N ALA A 223 23.37 -6.49 -0.13
CA ALA A 223 21.92 -6.67 -0.28
C ALA A 223 21.19 -5.33 -0.10
N ASN A 224 21.52 -4.56 0.96
CA ASN A 224 20.90 -3.27 1.21
C ASN A 224 21.22 -2.24 0.10
N ALA A 225 22.49 -2.18 -0.36
CA ALA A 225 22.87 -1.31 -1.47
C ALA A 225 22.09 -1.64 -2.76
N VAL A 226 21.85 -2.92 -3.05
CA VAL A 226 21.04 -3.36 -4.20
C VAL A 226 19.58 -2.94 -4.01
N ILE A 227 19.00 -3.14 -2.82
CA ILE A 227 17.62 -2.73 -2.51
C ILE A 227 17.45 -1.22 -2.71
N ILE A 228 18.35 -0.41 -2.15
CA ILE A 228 18.36 1.05 -2.34
C ILE A 228 18.45 1.40 -3.83
N GLY A 229 19.45 0.84 -4.51
CA GLY A 229 19.73 1.14 -5.91
C GLY A 229 18.55 0.82 -6.82
N VAL A 230 18.00 -0.39 -6.71
CA VAL A 230 16.85 -0.82 -7.53
C VAL A 230 15.63 0.06 -7.22
N THR A 231 15.30 0.28 -5.95
CA THR A 231 14.12 1.04 -5.55
C THR A 231 14.19 2.49 -6.03
N MET A 232 15.34 3.15 -5.83
CA MET A 232 15.52 4.54 -6.27
C MET A 232 15.61 4.68 -7.79
N LEU A 233 16.32 3.77 -8.47
CA LEU A 233 16.43 3.78 -9.93
C LEU A 233 15.07 3.59 -10.59
N LEU A 234 14.22 2.69 -10.09
CA LEU A 234 12.87 2.50 -10.60
C LEU A 234 12.01 3.73 -10.35
N GLY A 235 12.06 4.33 -9.14
CA GLY A 235 11.36 5.58 -8.84
C GLY A 235 11.76 6.71 -9.78
N ALA A 236 13.06 6.92 -9.98
CA ALA A 236 13.58 7.92 -10.93
C ALA A 236 13.20 7.58 -12.38
N ALA A 237 13.34 6.32 -12.80
CA ALA A 237 13.01 5.89 -14.14
C ALA A 237 11.52 6.10 -14.49
N LEU A 238 10.59 5.96 -13.55
CA LEU A 238 9.18 6.27 -13.74
C LEU A 238 8.96 7.76 -14.06
N ILE A 239 9.78 8.66 -13.54
CA ILE A 239 9.71 10.10 -13.80
C ILE A 239 10.32 10.44 -15.16
N PHE A 240 11.50 9.90 -15.45
CA PHE A 240 12.23 10.24 -16.69
C PHE A 240 11.75 9.48 -17.93
N TYR A 241 11.34 8.22 -17.75
CA TYR A 241 10.91 7.31 -18.81
C TYR A 241 9.49 6.75 -18.57
N PRO A 242 8.48 7.59 -18.32
CA PRO A 242 7.14 7.16 -17.90
C PRO A 242 6.40 6.30 -18.94
N ARG A 243 6.83 6.31 -20.19
CA ARG A 243 6.23 5.52 -21.29
C ARG A 243 6.99 4.23 -21.60
N SER A 244 8.08 3.94 -20.89
CA SER A 244 8.87 2.75 -21.11
C SER A 244 8.16 1.49 -20.58
N ARG A 245 7.88 0.53 -21.46
CA ARG A 245 7.33 -0.77 -21.08
C ARG A 245 8.27 -1.54 -20.18
N THR A 246 9.58 -1.42 -20.42
CA THR A 246 10.60 -2.07 -19.60
C THR A 246 10.55 -1.54 -18.17
N VAL A 247 10.54 -0.20 -17.97
CA VAL A 247 10.43 0.42 -16.65
C VAL A 247 9.13 -0.02 -15.93
N PHE A 248 8.01 -0.04 -16.66
CA PHE A 248 6.74 -0.50 -16.11
C PHE A 248 6.85 -1.94 -15.58
N TRP A 249 7.30 -2.89 -16.41
CA TRP A 249 7.37 -4.29 -15.99
C TRP A 249 8.43 -4.57 -14.94
N LEU A 250 9.58 -3.91 -15.00
CA LEU A 250 10.60 -4.01 -13.95
C LEU A 250 10.05 -3.51 -12.61
N THR A 251 9.28 -2.42 -12.63
CA THR A 251 8.63 -1.92 -11.41
C THR A 251 7.58 -2.91 -10.89
N ILE A 252 6.74 -3.49 -11.75
CA ILE A 252 5.76 -4.52 -11.33
C ILE A 252 6.46 -5.74 -10.74
N ILE A 253 7.55 -6.21 -11.34
CA ILE A 253 8.33 -7.35 -10.82
C ILE A 253 8.94 -6.99 -9.46
N TRP A 254 9.48 -5.79 -9.30
CA TRP A 254 10.03 -5.32 -8.03
C TRP A 254 8.96 -5.23 -6.94
N LEU A 255 7.79 -4.67 -7.26
CA LEU A 255 6.66 -4.61 -6.34
C LEU A 255 6.19 -6.02 -5.94
N ALA A 256 6.10 -6.95 -6.88
CA ALA A 256 5.74 -8.33 -6.60
C ALA A 256 6.77 -9.03 -5.70
N ALA A 257 8.06 -8.81 -5.96
CA ALA A 257 9.13 -9.34 -5.10
C ALA A 257 9.07 -8.74 -3.69
N THR A 258 8.89 -7.42 -3.58
CA THR A 258 8.74 -6.75 -2.29
C THR A 258 7.50 -7.25 -1.55
N TRP A 259 6.38 -7.45 -2.25
CA TRP A 259 5.15 -7.97 -1.66
C TRP A 259 5.33 -9.38 -1.10
N TRP A 260 6.00 -10.25 -1.88
CA TRP A 260 6.27 -11.63 -1.43
C TRP A 260 7.24 -11.68 -0.27
N PHE A 261 8.43 -11.10 -0.45
CA PHE A 261 9.54 -11.30 0.46
C PHE A 261 9.56 -10.33 1.65
N GLY A 262 9.25 -9.06 1.43
CA GLY A 262 9.33 -8.02 2.45
C GLY A 262 8.02 -7.80 3.19
N GLN A 263 6.91 -7.77 2.44
CA GLN A 263 5.58 -7.49 2.99
C GLN A 263 4.78 -8.77 3.33
N ASP A 264 5.40 -9.95 3.18
CA ASP A 264 4.80 -11.24 3.52
C ASP A 264 3.39 -11.42 2.94
N LEU A 265 3.20 -11.04 1.68
CA LEU A 265 1.90 -11.07 0.99
C LEU A 265 0.79 -10.31 1.75
N GLY A 266 1.14 -9.29 2.56
CA GLY A 266 0.21 -8.59 3.45
C GLY A 266 -0.27 -9.45 4.62
N MET A 267 0.46 -10.49 4.98
CA MET A 267 0.11 -11.46 6.03
C MET A 267 -1.26 -12.14 5.81
N LEU A 268 -1.76 -12.19 4.56
CA LEU A 268 -3.10 -12.68 4.21
C LEU A 268 -3.35 -14.13 4.66
N PHE A 269 -2.30 -14.92 4.84
CA PHE A 269 -2.38 -16.31 5.30
C PHE A 269 -2.12 -16.46 6.80
N GLY A 270 -1.83 -15.38 7.52
CA GLY A 270 -1.49 -15.40 8.95
C GLY A 270 -2.69 -15.29 9.90
N GLY A 271 -3.89 -15.07 9.39
CA GLY A 271 -5.11 -14.94 10.20
C GLY A 271 -5.27 -13.63 10.96
N MET A 272 -4.36 -12.65 10.74
CA MET A 272 -4.36 -11.32 11.36
C MET A 272 -4.06 -10.20 10.36
N ALA A 273 -4.27 -10.44 9.06
CA ALA A 273 -4.10 -9.43 8.03
C ALA A 273 -5.17 -8.33 8.15
N THR A 274 -4.79 -7.08 7.96
CA THR A 274 -5.70 -5.92 7.91
C THR A 274 -5.96 -5.45 6.49
N ASP A 275 -4.98 -5.64 5.61
CA ASP A 275 -4.97 -5.20 4.22
C ASP A 275 -3.88 -5.96 3.43
N PRO A 276 -3.83 -5.86 2.08
CA PRO A 276 -2.82 -6.54 1.29
C PRO A 276 -1.45 -5.86 1.29
N ASN A 277 -1.23 -4.86 2.13
CA ASN A 277 -0.02 -4.03 2.23
C ASN A 277 0.19 -3.10 1.01
N THR A 278 1.32 -2.40 0.97
CA THR A 278 1.62 -1.27 0.10
C THR A 278 1.83 -1.65 -1.38
N ALA A 279 2.50 -2.76 -1.66
CA ALA A 279 2.91 -3.10 -3.02
C ALA A 279 1.74 -3.37 -4.00
N PRO A 280 0.66 -4.07 -3.64
CA PRO A 280 -0.51 -4.21 -4.51
C PRO A 280 -1.18 -2.87 -4.83
N VAL A 281 -1.23 -1.95 -3.88
CA VAL A 281 -1.79 -0.59 -4.09
C VAL A 281 -0.95 0.19 -5.08
N LEU A 282 0.38 0.13 -4.94
CA LEU A 282 1.30 0.77 -5.90
C LEU A 282 1.19 0.14 -7.29
N ALA A 283 1.02 -1.17 -7.38
CA ALA A 283 0.80 -1.86 -8.65
C ALA A 283 -0.51 -1.40 -9.32
N LEU A 284 -1.59 -1.24 -8.55
CA LEU A 284 -2.86 -0.70 -9.03
C LEU A 284 -2.71 0.74 -9.54
N LEU A 285 -2.06 1.61 -8.77
CA LEU A 285 -1.77 2.99 -9.16
C LEU A 285 -0.92 3.06 -10.43
N LEU A 286 0.16 2.30 -10.48
CA LEU A 286 1.04 2.24 -11.65
C LEU A 286 0.29 1.77 -12.90
N TRP A 287 -0.55 0.74 -12.77
CA TRP A 287 -1.36 0.22 -13.87
C TRP A 287 -2.40 1.23 -14.35
N ALA A 288 -3.05 1.95 -13.44
CA ALA A 288 -3.98 3.02 -13.78
C ALA A 288 -3.27 4.14 -14.54
N GLY A 289 -2.13 4.60 -14.05
CA GLY A 289 -1.29 5.57 -14.73
C GLY A 289 -0.81 5.12 -16.11
N TRP A 290 -0.39 3.87 -16.23
CA TRP A 290 -0.01 3.28 -17.51
C TRP A 290 -1.16 3.28 -18.53
N ARG A 291 -2.35 2.84 -18.13
CA ARG A 291 -3.55 2.81 -18.97
C ARG A 291 -4.00 4.20 -19.42
N SER A 292 -3.77 5.24 -18.61
CA SER A 292 -4.12 6.62 -18.98
C SER A 292 -3.32 7.14 -20.18
N ARG A 293 -2.11 6.61 -20.39
CA ARG A 293 -1.20 7.04 -21.47
C ARG A 293 -1.39 6.31 -22.78
N PHE A 294 -2.02 5.12 -22.76
CA PHE A 294 -2.26 4.29 -23.93
C PHE A 294 -3.77 3.95 -24.04
N PRO A 295 -4.61 4.92 -24.45
CA PRO A 295 -6.03 4.65 -24.73
C PRO A 295 -6.17 3.56 -25.77
N SER A 296 -7.21 2.73 -25.67
CA SER A 296 -7.44 1.51 -26.44
C SER A 296 -7.44 1.65 -27.99
N GLY A 297 -7.49 2.87 -28.52
CA GLY A 297 -7.39 3.15 -29.97
C GLY A 297 -5.97 3.08 -30.55
N TRP A 298 -4.92 3.10 -29.74
CA TRP A 298 -3.52 3.15 -30.23
C TRP A 298 -3.00 1.79 -30.75
N ARG A 299 -3.67 0.68 -30.42
CA ARG A 299 -3.28 -0.66 -30.88
C ARG A 299 -3.56 -0.90 -32.37
N ALA A 300 -4.49 -0.17 -32.98
CA ALA A 300 -4.90 -0.39 -34.36
C ALA A 300 -4.03 0.34 -35.42
N SER A 301 -3.26 1.36 -35.03
CA SER A 301 -2.52 2.18 -36.01
C SER A 301 -1.06 1.72 -36.25
N ASN A 302 -0.49 0.88 -35.37
CA ASN A 302 0.89 0.40 -35.50
C ASN A 302 1.00 -1.07 -35.96
N ALA A 303 -0.10 -1.66 -36.47
CA ALA A 303 -0.15 -3.01 -37.05
C ALA A 303 -0.35 -2.95 -38.56
N ARG A 304 -0.05 -1.81 -39.19
CA ARG A 304 -0.05 -1.69 -40.68
C ARG A 304 1.31 -1.26 -41.16
#